data_2e84ebd3fb4722d1514291f734b8e5a2
#
_entry.id   2e84ebd3fb4722d1514291f734b8e5a2
#
_cell.length_a   1.000
_cell.length_b   1.000
_cell.length_c   1.000
_cell.angle_alpha   90.00
_cell.angle_beta   90.00
_cell.angle_gamma   90.00
#
_symmetry.space_group_name_H-M   'P 1'
#
loop_
_entity.id
_entity.type
_entity.pdbx_description
1 polymer ?
#
loop_
_entity_poly.entity_id
_entity_poly.type
_entity_poly.pdbx_seq_one_letter_code
_entity_poly.pdbx_strand_id
1 'polypeptide(L)'
;MHCGFCTATCPTYQVLGDELDSPRGRIYLIKDMLENKRIPDEKTVEHIDRCLSCLACMTTCPSGVNYMHLVDHARSYIDQHYKRPLFDRLLRFALAKILPFPIRFRLALVAAKLARPFARLIPSKSLRAMIALAPKNIPPVSRN
;
A
#
# COMPACT_ATOMS: atom_id res chain seq x y z
N MET A 1 -24.63 -2.46 9.43
CA MET A 1 -24.80 -3.84 8.87
C MET A 1 -23.50 -4.23 8.14
N HIS A 2 -22.98 -5.45 8.37
CA HIS A 2 -21.72 -5.93 7.77
C HIS A 2 -22.03 -6.98 6.71
N CYS A 3 -22.69 -6.55 5.62
CA CYS A 3 -23.22 -7.45 4.59
C CYS A 3 -22.15 -8.20 3.78
N GLY A 4 -20.91 -7.65 3.69
CA GLY A 4 -19.79 -8.30 3.01
C GLY A 4 -19.72 -8.13 1.48
N PHE A 5 -20.63 -7.41 0.83
CA PHE A 5 -20.55 -7.18 -0.63
C PHE A 5 -19.19 -6.59 -1.08
N CYS A 6 -18.56 -5.78 -0.24
CA CYS A 6 -17.27 -5.20 -0.52
C CYS A 6 -16.11 -6.22 -0.60
N THR A 7 -16.26 -7.43 -0.05
CA THR A 7 -15.22 -8.47 -0.10
C THR A 7 -15.04 -9.01 -1.51
N ALA A 8 -16.11 -9.14 -2.27
CA ALA A 8 -16.07 -9.64 -3.65
C ALA A 8 -15.30 -8.74 -4.61
N THR A 9 -15.22 -7.43 -4.33
CA THR A 9 -14.53 -6.45 -5.18
C THR A 9 -13.15 -6.06 -4.67
N CYS A 10 -12.74 -6.58 -3.50
CA CYS A 10 -11.45 -6.23 -2.90
C CYS A 10 -10.33 -7.12 -3.43
N PRO A 11 -9.35 -6.57 -4.20
CA PRO A 11 -8.27 -7.38 -4.77
C PRO A 11 -7.38 -8.01 -3.71
N THR A 12 -7.12 -7.32 -2.59
CA THR A 12 -6.29 -7.88 -1.51
C THR A 12 -6.96 -9.05 -0.81
N TYR A 13 -8.27 -8.98 -0.59
CA TYR A 13 -9.02 -10.10 -0.03
C TYR A 13 -9.06 -11.30 -0.99
N GLN A 14 -9.29 -11.05 -2.29
CA GLN A 14 -9.34 -12.11 -3.31
C GLN A 14 -8.03 -12.88 -3.45
N VAL A 15 -6.89 -12.20 -3.26
CA VAL A 15 -5.56 -12.81 -3.41
C VAL A 15 -5.08 -13.46 -2.11
N LEU A 16 -5.32 -12.82 -0.96
CA LEU A 16 -4.76 -13.24 0.32
C LEU A 16 -5.71 -14.14 1.13
N GLY A 17 -7.03 -14.02 0.93
CA GLY A 17 -8.04 -14.80 1.65
C GLY A 17 -8.21 -14.44 3.13
N ASP A 18 -7.48 -13.44 3.63
CA ASP A 18 -7.58 -13.02 5.03
C ASP A 18 -8.69 -11.98 5.20
N GLU A 19 -9.60 -12.23 6.15
CA GLU A 19 -10.72 -11.31 6.44
C GLU A 19 -10.24 -9.93 6.87
N LEU A 20 -9.12 -9.81 7.57
CA LEU A 20 -8.54 -8.53 7.97
C LEU A 20 -7.99 -7.72 6.78
N ASP A 21 -7.73 -8.37 5.64
CA ASP A 21 -7.38 -7.73 4.38
C ASP A 21 -8.60 -7.31 3.56
N SER A 22 -9.83 -7.61 4.04
CA SER A 22 -11.08 -7.13 3.46
C SER A 22 -11.40 -5.69 3.88
N PRO A 23 -12.22 -4.96 3.11
CA PRO A 23 -12.64 -3.61 3.51
C PRO A 23 -13.38 -3.59 4.85
N ARG A 24 -14.25 -4.56 5.11
CA ARG A 24 -14.98 -4.64 6.38
C ARG A 24 -14.05 -5.01 7.54
N GLY A 25 -13.12 -5.95 7.34
CA GLY A 25 -12.13 -6.30 8.36
C GLY A 25 -11.26 -5.11 8.73
N ARG A 26 -10.81 -4.33 7.73
CA ARG A 26 -10.08 -3.07 7.99
C ARG A 26 -10.92 -2.04 8.72
N ILE A 27 -12.22 -1.91 8.44
CA ILE A 27 -13.11 -1.02 9.20
C ILE A 27 -13.16 -1.45 10.67
N TYR A 28 -13.19 -2.73 10.98
CA TYR A 28 -13.12 -3.20 12.38
C TYR A 28 -11.81 -2.85 13.05
N LEU A 29 -10.67 -3.04 12.36
CA LEU A 29 -9.36 -2.66 12.88
C LEU A 29 -9.27 -1.15 13.13
N ILE A 30 -9.79 -0.33 12.20
CA ILE A 30 -9.83 1.12 12.32
C ILE A 30 -10.70 1.54 13.50
N LYS A 31 -11.90 0.95 13.61
CA LYS A 31 -12.83 1.22 14.69
C LYS A 31 -12.19 0.90 16.05
N ASP A 32 -11.65 -0.31 16.22
CA ASP A 32 -10.98 -0.72 17.45
C ASP A 32 -9.83 0.22 17.84
N MET A 33 -9.00 0.56 16.86
CA MET A 33 -7.84 1.44 17.06
C MET A 33 -8.26 2.85 17.51
N LEU A 34 -9.27 3.45 16.86
CA LEU A 34 -9.66 4.84 17.10
C LEU A 34 -10.56 5.00 18.34
N GLU A 35 -11.55 4.12 18.53
CA GLU A 35 -12.47 4.19 19.69
C GLU A 35 -11.72 3.95 21.01
N ASN A 36 -10.80 2.99 21.02
CA ASN A 36 -10.00 2.67 22.19
C ASN A 36 -8.72 3.53 22.31
N LYS A 37 -8.48 4.47 21.38
CA LYS A 37 -7.26 5.29 21.33
C LYS A 37 -5.99 4.44 21.47
N ARG A 38 -6.02 3.26 20.90
CA ARG A 38 -4.96 2.25 21.00
C ARG A 38 -3.78 2.63 20.11
N ILE A 39 -2.56 2.47 20.60
CA ILE A 39 -1.36 2.56 19.76
C ILE A 39 -1.45 1.44 18.71
N PRO A 40 -1.30 1.76 17.41
CA PRO A 40 -1.36 0.76 16.35
C PRO A 40 -0.31 -0.33 16.57
N ASP A 41 -0.74 -1.58 16.56
CA ASP A 41 0.16 -2.74 16.55
C ASP A 41 0.59 -3.08 15.12
N GLU A 42 1.65 -3.87 15.00
CA GLU A 42 2.21 -4.29 13.72
C GLU A 42 1.17 -4.93 12.81
N LYS A 43 0.29 -5.78 13.37
CA LYS A 43 -0.77 -6.46 12.64
C LYS A 43 -1.77 -5.49 12.04
N THR A 44 -2.26 -4.52 12.81
CA THR A 44 -3.17 -3.47 12.32
C THR A 44 -2.52 -2.66 11.20
N VAL A 45 -1.26 -2.25 11.40
CA VAL A 45 -0.49 -1.49 10.41
C VAL A 45 -0.32 -2.28 9.11
N GLU A 46 0.02 -3.56 9.19
CA GLU A 46 0.20 -4.43 8.04
C GLU A 46 -1.07 -4.50 7.18
N HIS A 47 -2.23 -4.77 7.78
CA HIS A 47 -3.49 -4.89 7.03
C HIS A 47 -3.96 -3.55 6.45
N ILE A 48 -3.77 -2.42 7.16
CA ILE A 48 -4.10 -1.09 6.63
C ILE A 48 -3.16 -0.70 5.49
N ASP A 49 -1.86 -1.00 5.60
CA ASP A 49 -0.86 -0.71 4.57
C ASP A 49 -1.06 -1.54 3.29
N ARG A 50 -1.54 -2.78 3.41
CA ARG A 50 -1.88 -3.65 2.26
C ARG A 50 -3.05 -3.12 1.43
N CYS A 51 -3.83 -2.17 1.94
CA CYS A 51 -4.91 -1.57 1.17
C CYS A 51 -4.36 -0.78 -0.02
N LEU A 52 -4.78 -1.15 -1.23
CA LEU A 52 -4.36 -0.49 -2.49
C LEU A 52 -5.04 0.87 -2.74
N SER A 53 -5.96 1.29 -1.88
CA SER A 53 -6.77 2.51 -2.06
C SER A 53 -7.47 2.59 -3.43
N CYS A 54 -7.83 1.44 -4.01
CA CYS A 54 -8.52 1.36 -5.29
C CYS A 54 -9.99 1.80 -5.22
N LEU A 55 -10.56 1.90 -4.02
CA LEU A 55 -11.91 2.35 -3.70
C LEU A 55 -13.06 1.56 -4.35
N ALA A 56 -12.79 0.42 -4.98
CA ALA A 56 -13.81 -0.45 -5.57
C ALA A 56 -14.87 -0.91 -4.56
N CYS A 57 -14.49 -1.00 -3.28
CA CYS A 57 -15.41 -1.34 -2.19
C CYS A 57 -16.46 -0.24 -1.92
N MET A 58 -16.19 1.02 -2.26
CA MET A 58 -17.17 2.12 -2.08
C MET A 58 -18.31 2.03 -3.09
N THR A 59 -17.98 1.75 -4.36
CA THR A 59 -18.99 1.64 -5.44
C THR A 59 -19.92 0.45 -5.25
N THR A 60 -19.45 -0.59 -4.57
CA THR A 60 -20.22 -1.81 -4.29
C THR A 60 -21.02 -1.74 -2.99
N CYS A 61 -20.75 -0.75 -2.14
CA CYS A 61 -21.35 -0.68 -0.82
C CYS A 61 -22.80 -0.17 -0.87
N PRO A 62 -23.82 -0.98 -0.55
CA PRO A 62 -25.22 -0.53 -0.57
C PRO A 62 -25.53 0.47 0.56
N SER A 63 -24.70 0.50 1.62
CA SER A 63 -24.86 1.41 2.76
C SER A 63 -24.09 2.74 2.56
N GLY A 64 -23.44 2.96 1.41
CA GLY A 64 -22.74 4.21 1.10
C GLY A 64 -21.59 4.56 2.05
N VAL A 65 -20.89 3.57 2.60
CA VAL A 65 -19.77 3.80 3.53
C VAL A 65 -18.65 4.55 2.82
N ASN A 66 -18.26 5.71 3.33
CA ASN A 66 -17.13 6.47 2.82
C ASN A 66 -15.79 5.88 3.32
N TYR A 67 -15.39 4.78 2.69
CA TYR A 67 -14.18 4.05 3.07
C TYR A 67 -12.90 4.88 2.85
N MET A 68 -12.88 5.78 1.88
CA MET A 68 -11.73 6.65 1.61
C MET A 68 -11.35 7.47 2.85
N HIS A 69 -12.31 8.17 3.46
CA HIS A 69 -12.05 8.94 4.67
C HIS A 69 -11.58 8.07 5.84
N LEU A 70 -12.15 6.87 5.97
CA LEU A 70 -11.76 5.96 7.05
C LEU A 70 -10.29 5.52 6.91
N VAL A 71 -9.88 5.09 5.72
CA VAL A 71 -8.50 4.61 5.49
C VAL A 71 -7.48 5.74 5.55
N ASP A 72 -7.81 6.93 5.05
CA ASP A 72 -6.92 8.09 5.10
C ASP A 72 -6.71 8.57 6.53
N HIS A 73 -7.80 8.64 7.32
CA HIS A 73 -7.70 8.99 8.74
C HIS A 73 -6.90 7.95 9.53
N ALA A 74 -7.13 6.66 9.26
CA ALA A 74 -6.37 5.58 9.90
C ALA A 74 -4.88 5.64 9.58
N ARG A 75 -4.51 5.90 8.31
CA ARG A 75 -3.12 6.07 7.91
C ARG A 75 -2.44 7.26 8.58
N SER A 76 -3.15 8.40 8.64
CA SER A 76 -2.66 9.58 9.36
C SER A 76 -2.41 9.29 10.84
N TYR A 77 -3.35 8.58 11.49
CA TYR A 77 -3.21 8.17 12.88
C TYR A 77 -2.02 7.22 13.09
N ILE A 78 -1.85 6.24 12.20
CA ILE A 78 -0.72 5.30 12.22
C ILE A 78 0.61 6.06 12.07
N ASP A 79 0.71 7.00 11.14
CA ASP A 79 1.95 7.75 10.90
C ASP A 79 2.35 8.62 12.11
N GLN A 80 1.37 9.05 12.91
CA GLN A 80 1.63 9.82 14.14
C GLN A 80 2.01 8.96 15.35
N HIS A 81 1.46 7.75 15.47
CA HIS A 81 1.57 6.95 16.69
C HIS A 81 2.43 5.68 16.53
N TYR A 82 2.70 5.22 15.31
CA TYR A 82 3.47 4.00 15.05
C TYR A 82 4.88 4.31 14.56
N LYS A 83 5.86 3.76 15.25
CA LYS A 83 7.27 3.89 14.87
C LYS A 83 7.67 2.78 13.89
N ARG A 84 7.67 3.12 12.61
CA ARG A 84 8.09 2.19 11.56
C ARG A 84 9.58 1.86 11.65
N PRO A 85 10.01 0.65 11.23
CA PRO A 85 11.42 0.29 11.10
C PRO A 85 12.17 1.28 10.20
N LEU A 86 13.45 1.53 10.49
CA LEU A 86 14.27 2.50 9.76
C LEU A 86 14.32 2.23 8.25
N PHE A 87 14.40 0.96 7.86
CA PHE A 87 14.42 0.56 6.45
C PHE A 87 13.11 0.94 5.72
N ASP A 88 11.96 0.71 6.35
CA ASP A 88 10.66 1.07 5.76
C ASP A 88 10.52 2.59 5.63
N ARG A 89 10.94 3.34 6.65
CA ARG A 89 10.97 4.82 6.60
C ARG A 89 11.84 5.34 5.47
N LEU A 90 13.05 4.79 5.30
CA LEU A 90 13.98 5.18 4.25
C LEU A 90 13.40 4.86 2.86
N LEU A 91 12.82 3.66 2.70
CA LEU A 91 12.20 3.24 1.44
C LEU A 91 11.02 4.16 1.07
N ARG A 92 10.14 4.45 2.02
CA ARG A 92 8.99 5.36 1.82
C ARG A 92 9.44 6.76 1.46
N PHE A 93 10.46 7.28 2.16
CA PHE A 93 11.05 8.59 1.85
C PHE A 93 11.66 8.62 0.44
N ALA A 94 12.42 7.59 0.07
CA ALA A 94 12.99 7.48 -1.26
C ALA A 94 11.90 7.44 -2.35
N LEU A 95 10.84 6.65 -2.17
CA LEU A 95 9.72 6.58 -3.09
C LEU A 95 8.99 7.92 -3.21
N ALA A 96 8.72 8.60 -2.10
CA ALA A 96 8.10 9.93 -2.10
C ALA A 96 8.93 11.00 -2.84
N LYS A 97 10.26 10.86 -2.85
CA LYS A 97 11.17 11.78 -3.56
C LYS A 97 11.42 11.40 -5.03
N ILE A 98 11.18 10.16 -5.40
CA ILE A 98 11.45 9.65 -6.77
C ILE A 98 10.18 9.63 -7.61
N LEU A 99 9.07 9.10 -7.10
CA LEU A 99 7.85 8.85 -7.88
C LEU A 99 7.21 10.12 -8.47
N PRO A 100 7.12 11.27 -7.76
CA PRO A 100 6.48 12.47 -8.30
C PRO A 100 7.28 13.14 -9.42
N PHE A 101 8.57 12.82 -9.56
CA PHE A 101 9.45 13.50 -10.51
C PHE A 101 9.81 12.58 -11.69
N PRO A 102 9.33 12.86 -12.92
CA PRO A 102 9.49 11.94 -14.06
C PRO A 102 10.96 11.68 -14.41
N ILE A 103 11.84 12.66 -14.30
CA ILE A 103 13.28 12.49 -14.56
C ILE A 103 13.91 11.54 -13.53
N ARG A 104 13.63 11.74 -12.24
CA ARG A 104 14.16 10.89 -11.16
C ARG A 104 13.63 9.47 -11.26
N PHE A 105 12.34 9.35 -11.59
CA PHE A 105 11.72 8.04 -11.79
C PHE A 105 12.36 7.27 -12.96
N ARG A 106 12.65 7.96 -14.09
CA ARG A 106 13.35 7.33 -15.22
C ARG A 106 14.77 6.90 -14.87
N LEU A 107 15.52 7.73 -14.13
CA LEU A 107 16.84 7.34 -13.64
C LEU A 107 16.76 6.11 -12.72
N ALA A 108 15.75 6.04 -11.85
CA ALA A 108 15.52 4.87 -11.02
C ALA A 108 15.19 3.62 -11.84
N LEU A 109 14.41 3.74 -12.94
CA LEU A 109 14.14 2.63 -13.85
C LEU A 109 15.39 2.14 -14.59
N VAL A 110 16.26 3.04 -15.01
CA VAL A 110 17.57 2.69 -15.62
C VAL A 110 18.43 1.95 -14.60
N ALA A 111 18.54 2.49 -13.38
CA ALA A 111 19.26 1.84 -12.29
C ALA A 111 18.70 0.45 -11.96
N ALA A 112 17.37 0.30 -11.91
CA ALA A 112 16.71 -0.99 -11.70
C ALA A 112 17.01 -1.99 -12.84
N LYS A 113 17.05 -1.53 -14.10
CA LYS A 113 17.41 -2.35 -15.25
C LYS A 113 18.85 -2.87 -15.13
N LEU A 114 19.79 -2.01 -14.74
CA LEU A 114 21.20 -2.40 -14.53
C LEU A 114 21.36 -3.33 -13.31
N ALA A 115 20.56 -3.14 -12.26
CA ALA A 115 20.57 -3.97 -11.06
C ALA A 115 19.91 -5.36 -11.26
N ARG A 116 19.15 -5.57 -12.34
CA ARG A 116 18.44 -6.84 -12.60
C ARG A 116 19.31 -8.10 -12.52
N PRO A 117 20.51 -8.17 -13.17
CA PRO A 117 21.33 -9.35 -13.08
C PRO A 117 21.79 -9.65 -11.65
N PHE A 118 21.93 -8.63 -10.82
CA PHE A 118 22.34 -8.73 -9.42
C PHE A 118 21.17 -8.85 -8.43
N ALA A 119 19.93 -8.88 -8.91
CA ALA A 119 18.74 -8.92 -8.06
C ALA A 119 18.71 -10.12 -7.10
N ARG A 120 19.33 -11.24 -7.47
CA ARG A 120 19.42 -12.45 -6.61
C ARG A 120 20.30 -12.26 -5.38
N LEU A 121 21.27 -11.33 -5.43
CA LEU A 121 22.18 -11.02 -4.32
C LEU A 121 21.54 -10.07 -3.28
N ILE A 122 20.41 -9.45 -3.61
CA ILE A 122 19.73 -8.51 -2.73
C ILE A 122 18.93 -9.27 -1.66
N PRO A 123 19.21 -9.13 -0.36
CA PRO A 123 18.55 -9.88 0.70
C PRO A 123 17.08 -9.46 0.91
N SER A 124 16.69 -8.23 0.54
CA SER A 124 15.34 -7.70 0.73
C SER A 124 14.37 -8.22 -0.34
N LYS A 125 13.32 -8.94 0.10
CA LYS A 125 12.24 -9.42 -0.78
C LYS A 125 11.51 -8.26 -1.48
N SER A 126 11.27 -7.16 -0.79
CA SER A 126 10.59 -5.98 -1.32
C SER A 126 11.37 -5.31 -2.44
N LEU A 127 12.68 -5.08 -2.25
CA LEU A 127 13.54 -4.49 -3.29
C LEU A 127 13.65 -5.41 -4.51
N ARG A 128 13.75 -6.71 -4.30
CA ARG A 128 13.78 -7.70 -5.40
C ARG A 128 12.49 -7.65 -6.22
N ALA A 129 11.34 -7.59 -5.56
CA ALA A 129 10.04 -7.47 -6.23
C ALA A 129 9.94 -6.15 -7.02
N MET A 130 10.39 -5.04 -6.46
CA MET A 130 10.41 -3.74 -7.16
C MET A 130 11.28 -3.78 -8.42
N ILE A 131 12.47 -4.38 -8.35
CA ILE A 131 13.36 -4.55 -9.52
C ILE A 131 12.73 -5.46 -10.57
N ALA A 132 12.03 -6.52 -10.15
CA ALA A 132 11.34 -7.45 -11.05
C ALA A 132 10.18 -6.77 -11.80
N LEU A 133 9.46 -5.84 -11.15
CA LEU A 133 8.36 -5.06 -11.73
C LEU A 133 8.84 -3.99 -12.73
N ALA A 134 10.12 -3.61 -12.71
CA ALA A 134 10.64 -2.62 -13.65
C ALA A 134 10.44 -3.09 -15.10
N PRO A 135 9.95 -2.25 -16.03
CA PRO A 135 9.73 -2.62 -17.42
C PRO A 135 11.05 -2.97 -18.12
N LYS A 136 11.01 -3.92 -19.04
CA LYS A 136 12.20 -4.28 -19.86
C LYS A 136 12.61 -3.13 -20.77
N ASN A 137 11.65 -2.43 -21.35
CA ASN A 137 11.83 -1.29 -22.22
C ASN A 137 11.27 -0.03 -21.53
N ILE A 138 12.11 0.99 -21.38
CA ILE A 138 11.68 2.27 -20.82
C ILE A 138 11.02 3.06 -21.95
N PRO A 139 9.72 3.45 -21.82
CA PRO A 139 9.02 4.18 -22.86
C PRO A 139 9.68 5.55 -23.12
N PRO A 140 9.59 6.10 -24.35
CA PRO A 140 10.08 7.43 -24.65
C PRO A 140 9.37 8.50 -23.80
N VAL A 141 9.98 9.69 -23.68
CA VAL A 141 9.33 10.82 -23.00
C VAL A 141 8.12 11.25 -23.81
N SER A 142 6.93 11.20 -23.23
CA SER A 142 5.79 11.91 -23.80
C SER A 142 6.08 13.40 -23.78
N ARG A 143 6.11 14.02 -24.95
CA ARG A 143 6.16 15.48 -25.10
C ARG A 143 4.69 15.94 -25.15
N ASN A 144 4.13 16.24 -24.01
CA ASN A 144 2.89 17.01 -23.92
C ASN A 144 3.26 18.42 -23.50
#